data_ef6664261b67322660351a11007ffee6
#
_entry.id   ef6664261b67322660351a11007ffee6
#
_cell.length_a   1.000
_cell.length_b   1.000
_cell.length_c   1.000
_cell.angle_alpha   90.00
_cell.angle_beta   90.00
_cell.angle_gamma   90.00
#
_symmetry.space_group_name_H-M   'P 1'
#
loop_
_entity.id
_entity.type
_entity.pdbx_description
1 polymer ?
#
loop_
_entity_poly.entity_id
_entity_poly.type
_entity_poly.pdbx_seq_one_letter_code
_entity_poly.pdbx_strand_id
1 'polypeptide(L)'
;MKEIIYTKANNTNIGIILAAGNSNRFNSKTSKILYKINNKPIIKHSIDLLSKYLNKIIVVVNSKDYKSVKKLLNKSVVLVVNNVDNRLDSIKTGLDCIKCTDEISNVLIHDAARPYITPEMIKCLIHSSEKYQYSQYYLNLVDGLVKKTTTGFDVVDRNNYLQLCTPQMIDYHLFGFLFRKYVYPNNRLSCEILPILNKFNISYNLIEGNHTYLRKITNLDDILSIEKKHEIQERHI
;
A
#
# COMPACT_ATOMS: atom_id res chain seq x y z
N MET A 1 14.60 -29.76 -8.80
CA MET A 1 13.95 -28.51 -9.23
C MET A 1 15.01 -27.65 -9.87
N LYS A 2 14.86 -27.23 -11.13
CA LYS A 2 15.81 -26.31 -11.78
C LYS A 2 15.69 -24.95 -11.11
N GLU A 3 16.79 -24.43 -10.57
CA GLU A 3 16.87 -23.04 -10.16
C GLU A 3 16.58 -22.14 -11.38
N ILE A 4 15.51 -21.40 -11.31
CA ILE A 4 15.22 -20.37 -12.31
C ILE A 4 16.02 -19.16 -11.89
N ILE A 5 17.21 -19.01 -12.45
CA ILE A 5 18.03 -17.79 -12.28
C ILE A 5 17.38 -16.70 -13.14
N TYR A 6 16.57 -15.86 -12.53
CA TYR A 6 16.08 -14.63 -13.16
C TYR A 6 17.18 -13.57 -13.12
N THR A 7 17.82 -13.32 -14.23
CA THR A 7 18.61 -12.10 -14.39
C THR A 7 17.64 -10.92 -14.57
N LYS A 8 17.53 -10.06 -13.58
CA LYS A 8 16.76 -8.79 -13.66
C LYS A 8 17.47 -7.84 -14.61
N ALA A 9 17.16 -7.91 -15.91
CA ALA A 9 17.82 -7.13 -16.96
C ALA A 9 17.44 -5.63 -16.94
N ASN A 10 16.25 -5.24 -16.46
CA ASN A 10 15.80 -3.85 -16.36
C ASN A 10 15.03 -3.64 -15.06
N ASN A 11 15.45 -2.68 -14.21
CA ASN A 11 14.78 -2.35 -12.94
C ASN A 11 13.49 -1.51 -13.17
N THR A 12 12.55 -2.02 -13.97
CA THR A 12 11.27 -1.33 -14.20
C THR A 12 10.32 -1.62 -13.05
N ASN A 13 10.08 -0.61 -12.24
CA ASN A 13 9.20 -0.68 -11.07
C ASN A 13 7.89 0.08 -11.33
N ILE A 14 6.74 -0.56 -11.08
CA ILE A 14 5.41 0.05 -11.24
C ILE A 14 4.77 0.23 -9.86
N GLY A 15 4.12 1.38 -9.65
CA GLY A 15 3.32 1.65 -8.45
C GLY A 15 1.83 1.45 -8.71
N ILE A 16 1.14 0.73 -7.82
CA ILE A 16 -0.33 0.65 -7.76
C ILE A 16 -0.79 1.35 -6.49
N ILE A 17 -1.48 2.49 -6.65
CA ILE A 17 -2.05 3.27 -5.55
C ILE A 17 -3.52 2.90 -5.40
N LEU A 18 -3.87 2.32 -4.24
CA LEU A 18 -5.24 1.88 -3.92
C LEU A 18 -6.02 3.04 -3.30
N ALA A 19 -7.02 3.53 -4.02
CA ALA A 19 -7.82 4.69 -3.67
C ALA A 19 -9.34 4.50 -3.88
N ALA A 20 -9.80 3.25 -4.13
CA ALA A 20 -11.20 2.94 -4.45
C ALA A 20 -12.12 2.71 -3.23
N GLY A 21 -11.58 2.73 -1.99
CA GLY A 21 -12.38 2.49 -0.78
C GLY A 21 -13.46 3.55 -0.53
N ASN A 22 -14.62 3.13 -0.04
CA ASN A 22 -15.82 3.97 0.14
C ASN A 22 -15.72 5.04 1.25
N SER A 23 -14.66 5.04 2.06
CA SER A 23 -14.40 6.06 3.10
C SER A 23 -15.55 6.24 4.13
N ASN A 24 -16.35 5.20 4.39
CA ASN A 24 -17.56 5.28 5.24
C ASN A 24 -17.30 5.84 6.65
N ARG A 25 -16.10 5.66 7.18
CA ARG A 25 -15.67 6.17 8.51
C ARG A 25 -15.18 7.60 8.50
N PHE A 26 -15.01 8.21 7.33
CA PHE A 26 -14.40 9.55 7.23
C PHE A 26 -15.38 10.69 7.52
N ASN A 27 -16.68 10.42 7.57
CA ASN A 27 -17.77 11.34 7.94
C ASN A 27 -17.62 12.77 7.38
N SER A 28 -17.35 12.90 6.08
CA SER A 28 -17.20 14.16 5.37
C SER A 28 -17.95 14.14 4.04
N LYS A 29 -18.43 15.32 3.60
CA LYS A 29 -19.03 15.49 2.26
C LYS A 29 -18.00 15.28 1.14
N THR A 30 -16.72 15.47 1.43
CA THR A 30 -15.61 15.25 0.50
C THR A 30 -15.03 13.86 0.69
N SER A 31 -14.76 13.17 -0.41
CA SER A 31 -14.04 11.89 -0.36
C SER A 31 -12.70 12.05 0.37
N LYS A 32 -12.39 11.09 1.25
CA LYS A 32 -11.17 11.08 2.06
C LYS A 32 -9.90 11.35 1.24
N ILE A 33 -9.76 10.72 0.09
CA ILE A 33 -8.56 10.84 -0.74
C ILE A 33 -8.41 12.24 -1.37
N LEU A 34 -9.50 13.01 -1.45
CA LEU A 34 -9.55 14.38 -1.96
C LEU A 34 -9.47 15.44 -0.85
N TYR A 35 -9.59 15.02 0.42
CA TYR A 35 -9.39 15.91 1.55
C TYR A 35 -7.96 16.45 1.54
N LYS A 36 -7.79 17.72 1.92
CA LYS A 36 -6.48 18.38 1.84
C LYS A 36 -5.75 18.36 3.18
N ILE A 37 -4.48 18.03 3.14
CA ILE A 37 -3.51 18.18 4.22
C ILE A 37 -2.44 19.13 3.69
N ASN A 38 -2.17 20.22 4.40
CA ASN A 38 -1.26 21.27 3.95
C ASN A 38 -1.58 21.72 2.52
N ASN A 39 -2.84 22.07 2.25
CA ASN A 39 -3.38 22.49 0.96
C ASN A 39 -3.27 21.49 -0.19
N LYS A 40 -2.83 20.26 0.06
CA LYS A 40 -2.62 19.23 -0.96
C LYS A 40 -3.53 18.02 -0.70
N PRO A 41 -4.29 17.50 -1.69
CA PRO A 41 -5.13 16.33 -1.52
C PRO A 41 -4.33 15.11 -1.04
N ILE A 42 -4.92 14.31 -0.14
CA ILE A 42 -4.28 13.12 0.45
C ILE A 42 -3.67 12.23 -0.62
N ILE A 43 -4.42 11.90 -1.66
CA ILE A 43 -3.92 11.04 -2.75
C ILE A 43 -2.71 11.64 -3.49
N LYS A 44 -2.66 12.96 -3.60
CA LYS A 44 -1.61 13.66 -4.35
C LYS A 44 -0.23 13.57 -3.68
N HIS A 45 -0.18 13.40 -2.35
CA HIS A 45 1.08 13.16 -1.63
C HIS A 45 1.75 11.87 -2.12
N SER A 46 1.00 10.77 -2.16
CA SER A 46 1.53 9.48 -2.63
C SER A 46 1.86 9.49 -4.13
N ILE A 47 1.01 10.09 -4.96
CA ILE A 47 1.26 10.18 -6.42
C ILE A 47 2.56 10.93 -6.69
N ASP A 48 2.74 12.13 -6.11
CA ASP A 48 3.92 12.96 -6.35
C ASP A 48 5.21 12.31 -5.86
N LEU A 49 5.14 11.62 -4.72
CA LEU A 49 6.30 10.92 -4.20
C LEU A 49 6.66 9.72 -5.08
N LEU A 50 5.71 8.82 -5.29
CA LEU A 50 5.97 7.57 -6.01
C LEU A 50 6.38 7.82 -7.48
N SER A 51 5.83 8.85 -8.13
CA SER A 51 6.20 9.23 -9.51
C SER A 51 7.67 9.67 -9.67
N LYS A 52 8.36 9.98 -8.57
CA LYS A 52 9.79 10.32 -8.60
C LYS A 52 10.71 9.10 -8.62
N TYR A 53 10.20 7.96 -8.14
CA TYR A 53 11.01 6.75 -7.90
C TYR A 53 10.59 5.54 -8.73
N LEU A 54 9.38 5.57 -9.31
CA LEU A 54 8.82 4.46 -10.06
C LEU A 54 8.57 4.88 -11.51
N ASN A 55 8.73 3.94 -12.43
CA ASN A 55 8.65 4.18 -13.87
C ASN A 55 7.21 4.49 -14.35
N LYS A 56 6.20 3.92 -13.67
CA LYS A 56 4.79 4.07 -14.00
C LYS A 56 3.95 4.00 -12.75
N ILE A 57 2.90 4.81 -12.69
CA ILE A 57 1.93 4.81 -11.59
C ILE A 57 0.55 4.47 -12.15
N ILE A 58 -0.10 3.52 -11.51
CA ILE A 58 -1.50 3.15 -11.73
C ILE A 58 -2.28 3.54 -10.48
N VAL A 59 -3.31 4.38 -10.64
CA VAL A 59 -4.17 4.81 -9.54
C VAL A 59 -5.52 4.15 -9.71
N VAL A 60 -5.95 3.38 -8.72
CA VAL A 60 -7.25 2.69 -8.72
C VAL A 60 -8.21 3.46 -7.84
N VAL A 61 -9.28 3.99 -8.43
CA VAL A 61 -10.31 4.79 -7.74
C VAL A 61 -11.70 4.23 -7.96
N ASN A 62 -12.68 4.66 -7.15
CA ASN A 62 -14.08 4.44 -7.48
C ASN A 62 -14.57 5.45 -8.54
N SER A 63 -15.70 5.17 -9.18
CA SER A 63 -16.26 6.01 -10.26
C SER A 63 -16.62 7.42 -9.79
N LYS A 64 -17.07 7.59 -8.53
CA LYS A 64 -17.46 8.90 -7.97
C LYS A 64 -16.27 9.86 -7.86
N ASP A 65 -15.08 9.35 -7.59
CA ASP A 65 -13.86 10.15 -7.42
C ASP A 65 -13.07 10.33 -8.73
N TYR A 66 -13.39 9.56 -9.77
CA TYR A 66 -12.64 9.51 -11.03
C TYR A 66 -12.40 10.91 -11.64
N LYS A 67 -13.47 11.69 -11.85
CA LYS A 67 -13.36 13.00 -12.49
C LYS A 67 -12.50 13.97 -11.69
N SER A 68 -12.61 13.95 -10.36
CA SER A 68 -11.85 14.80 -9.46
C SER A 68 -10.38 14.40 -9.41
N VAL A 69 -10.10 13.10 -9.29
CA VAL A 69 -8.72 12.59 -9.28
C VAL A 69 -8.06 12.83 -10.63
N LYS A 70 -8.76 12.61 -11.76
CA LYS A 70 -8.21 12.84 -13.10
C LYS A 70 -7.63 14.26 -13.28
N LYS A 71 -8.25 15.28 -12.67
CA LYS A 71 -7.76 16.67 -12.73
C LYS A 71 -6.44 16.88 -11.98
N LEU A 72 -6.08 15.97 -11.07
CA LEU A 72 -4.85 16.05 -10.27
C LEU A 72 -3.66 15.36 -10.93
N LEU A 73 -3.91 14.57 -11.99
CA LEU A 73 -2.91 13.71 -12.60
C LEU A 73 -2.21 14.39 -13.79
N ASN A 74 -0.95 14.06 -13.96
CA ASN A 74 -0.23 14.29 -15.20
C ASN A 74 -0.46 13.12 -16.19
N LYS A 75 0.01 13.27 -17.43
CA LYS A 75 -0.21 12.30 -18.51
C LYS A 75 0.48 10.93 -18.28
N SER A 76 1.46 10.86 -17.38
CA SER A 76 2.23 9.64 -17.11
C SER A 76 1.53 8.69 -16.12
N VAL A 77 0.46 9.14 -15.45
CA VAL A 77 -0.29 8.34 -14.46
C VAL A 77 -1.51 7.72 -15.12
N VAL A 78 -1.63 6.40 -15.00
CA VAL A 78 -2.80 5.65 -15.46
C VAL A 78 -3.88 5.67 -14.38
N LEU A 79 -5.09 6.09 -14.73
CA LEU A 79 -6.23 6.12 -13.82
C LEU A 79 -7.26 5.08 -14.24
N VAL A 80 -7.62 4.19 -13.30
CA VAL A 80 -8.58 3.12 -13.55
C VAL A 80 -9.67 3.09 -12.47
N VAL A 81 -10.84 2.55 -12.83
CA VAL A 81 -12.00 2.49 -11.95
C VAL A 81 -12.18 1.07 -11.41
N ASN A 82 -12.38 0.97 -10.09
CA ASN A 82 -12.92 -0.19 -9.42
C ASN A 82 -14.07 0.24 -8.50
N ASN A 83 -15.27 -0.28 -8.72
CA ASN A 83 -16.45 0.03 -7.90
C ASN A 83 -16.77 -1.05 -6.86
N VAL A 84 -16.00 -2.13 -6.84
CA VAL A 84 -16.15 -3.18 -5.82
C VAL A 84 -15.43 -2.71 -4.56
N ASP A 85 -16.14 -2.71 -3.43
CA ASP A 85 -15.56 -2.30 -2.13
C ASP A 85 -14.75 -3.44 -1.51
N ASN A 86 -13.76 -3.88 -2.25
CA ASN A 86 -12.83 -4.92 -1.84
C ASN A 86 -11.40 -4.53 -2.27
N ARG A 87 -10.47 -4.65 -1.34
CA ARG A 87 -9.05 -4.34 -1.60
C ARG A 87 -8.42 -5.28 -2.62
N LEU A 88 -8.80 -6.55 -2.64
CA LEU A 88 -8.29 -7.54 -3.61
C LEU A 88 -8.72 -7.20 -5.04
N ASP A 89 -9.96 -6.76 -5.23
CA ASP A 89 -10.46 -6.33 -6.54
C ASP A 89 -9.73 -5.07 -7.03
N SER A 90 -9.41 -4.16 -6.12
CA SER A 90 -8.61 -2.98 -6.45
C SER A 90 -7.20 -3.36 -6.90
N ILE A 91 -6.56 -4.31 -6.22
CA ILE A 91 -5.25 -4.83 -6.60
C ILE A 91 -5.33 -5.52 -7.97
N LYS A 92 -6.33 -6.39 -8.17
CA LYS A 92 -6.55 -7.07 -9.45
C LYS A 92 -6.72 -6.07 -10.59
N THR A 93 -7.58 -5.07 -10.40
CA THR A 93 -7.81 -4.01 -11.40
C THR A 93 -6.52 -3.29 -11.77
N GLY A 94 -5.68 -2.98 -10.79
CA GLY A 94 -4.37 -2.38 -11.02
C GLY A 94 -3.41 -3.30 -11.78
N LEU A 95 -3.35 -4.57 -11.42
CA LEU A 95 -2.52 -5.57 -12.09
C LEU A 95 -2.96 -5.82 -13.54
N ASP A 96 -4.26 -5.88 -13.79
CA ASP A 96 -4.81 -6.14 -15.14
C ASP A 96 -4.56 -4.95 -16.11
N CYS A 97 -4.21 -3.77 -15.60
CA CYS A 97 -3.79 -2.62 -16.41
C CYS A 97 -2.33 -2.67 -16.86
N ILE A 98 -1.55 -3.61 -16.36
CA ILE A 98 -0.17 -3.82 -16.76
C ILE A 98 -0.18 -4.65 -18.03
N LYS A 99 0.40 -4.12 -19.12
CA LYS A 99 0.45 -4.81 -20.39
C LYS A 99 1.51 -5.91 -20.37
N CYS A 100 1.26 -7.02 -21.04
CA CYS A 100 2.22 -8.13 -21.15
C CYS A 100 3.53 -7.75 -21.86
N THR A 101 3.56 -6.63 -22.58
CA THR A 101 4.74 -6.09 -23.27
C THR A 101 5.65 -5.26 -22.35
N ASP A 102 5.18 -4.91 -21.15
CA ASP A 102 5.97 -4.15 -20.19
C ASP A 102 6.99 -5.09 -19.53
N GLU A 103 8.28 -4.84 -19.68
CA GLU A 103 9.36 -5.53 -18.97
C GLU A 103 9.40 -5.03 -17.52
N ILE A 104 8.58 -5.63 -16.65
CA ILE A 104 8.42 -5.20 -15.27
C ILE A 104 9.17 -6.13 -14.34
N SER A 105 9.97 -5.54 -13.46
CA SER A 105 10.67 -6.26 -12.40
C SER A 105 9.83 -6.37 -11.15
N ASN A 106 9.30 -5.25 -10.66
CA ASN A 106 8.57 -5.22 -9.40
C ASN A 106 7.31 -4.35 -9.46
N VAL A 107 6.36 -4.70 -8.59
CA VAL A 107 5.16 -3.90 -8.32
C VAL A 107 5.20 -3.42 -6.86
N LEU A 108 5.06 -2.11 -6.67
CA LEU A 108 4.83 -1.50 -5.36
C LEU A 108 3.34 -1.24 -5.17
N ILE A 109 2.75 -1.76 -4.09
CA ILE A 109 1.36 -1.53 -3.73
C ILE A 109 1.30 -0.57 -2.53
N HIS A 110 0.46 0.46 -2.65
CA HIS A 110 0.35 1.48 -1.62
C HIS A 110 -1.10 1.94 -1.41
N ASP A 111 -1.50 2.07 -0.15
CA ASP A 111 -2.80 2.65 0.24
C ASP A 111 -2.72 4.19 0.13
N ALA A 112 -3.54 4.83 -0.72
CA ALA A 112 -3.61 6.30 -0.84
C ALA A 112 -3.86 7.02 0.49
N ALA A 113 -4.45 6.33 1.46
CA ALA A 113 -4.74 6.84 2.79
C ALA A 113 -3.51 6.92 3.74
N ARG A 114 -2.28 6.64 3.25
CA ARG A 114 -1.01 6.80 3.99
C ARG A 114 -0.14 7.87 3.33
N PRO A 115 -0.45 9.17 3.49
CA PRO A 115 0.20 10.24 2.75
C PRO A 115 1.63 10.58 3.22
N TYR A 116 2.06 10.06 4.36
CA TYR A 116 3.31 10.50 5.04
C TYR A 116 4.51 9.61 4.75
N ILE A 117 4.41 8.64 3.81
CA ILE A 117 5.57 7.85 3.39
C ILE A 117 6.69 8.74 2.86
N THR A 118 7.94 8.34 3.09
CA THR A 118 9.12 9.16 2.78
C THR A 118 9.89 8.62 1.57
N PRO A 119 10.76 9.46 0.96
CA PRO A 119 11.68 9.03 -0.08
C PRO A 119 12.56 7.84 0.33
N GLU A 120 13.05 7.86 1.56
CA GLU A 120 13.94 6.83 2.12
C GLU A 120 13.21 5.48 2.20
N MET A 121 11.93 5.48 2.57
CA MET A 121 11.12 4.26 2.60
C MET A 121 10.99 3.63 1.21
N ILE A 122 10.81 4.43 0.16
CA ILE A 122 10.71 3.93 -1.20
C ILE A 122 12.06 3.40 -1.69
N LYS A 123 13.15 4.13 -1.45
CA LYS A 123 14.50 3.68 -1.78
C LYS A 123 14.85 2.37 -1.06
N CYS A 124 14.48 2.23 0.21
CA CYS A 124 14.70 1.02 1.00
C CYS A 124 13.98 -0.18 0.37
N LEU A 125 12.72 -0.04 -0.06
CA LEU A 125 11.98 -1.12 -0.74
C LEU A 125 12.61 -1.48 -2.09
N ILE A 126 13.03 -0.49 -2.88
CA ILE A 126 13.70 -0.73 -4.17
C ILE A 126 15.00 -1.50 -3.95
N HIS A 127 15.84 -1.06 -3.01
CA HIS A 127 17.07 -1.76 -2.67
C HIS A 127 16.80 -3.17 -2.13
N SER A 128 15.80 -3.33 -1.24
CA SER A 128 15.41 -4.63 -0.71
C SER A 128 14.96 -5.60 -1.81
N SER A 129 14.35 -5.10 -2.90
CA SER A 129 13.90 -5.92 -4.03
C SER A 129 15.04 -6.53 -4.86
N GLU A 130 16.27 -6.08 -4.67
CA GLU A 130 17.46 -6.68 -5.31
C GLU A 130 17.76 -8.06 -4.70
N LYS A 131 17.45 -8.25 -3.42
CA LYS A 131 17.75 -9.47 -2.66
C LYS A 131 16.51 -10.32 -2.36
N TYR A 132 15.36 -9.69 -2.14
CA TYR A 132 14.14 -10.36 -1.69
C TYR A 132 13.03 -10.21 -2.74
N GLN A 133 12.27 -11.28 -2.94
CA GLN A 133 11.15 -11.26 -3.89
C GLN A 133 9.91 -10.53 -3.34
N TYR A 134 9.89 -10.29 -2.05
CA TYR A 134 8.84 -9.52 -1.36
C TYR A 134 9.44 -8.73 -0.21
N SER A 135 8.99 -7.48 -0.06
CA SER A 135 9.35 -6.62 1.07
C SER A 135 8.15 -5.78 1.49
N GLN A 136 7.94 -5.68 2.80
CA GLN A 136 6.81 -4.94 3.35
C GLN A 136 7.18 -4.26 4.67
N TYR A 137 6.62 -3.08 4.87
CA TYR A 137 6.70 -2.41 6.17
C TYR A 137 5.74 -3.01 7.18
N TYR A 138 6.17 -3.02 8.44
CA TYR A 138 5.33 -3.35 9.59
C TYR A 138 5.52 -2.34 10.73
N LEU A 139 4.59 -2.35 11.66
CA LEU A 139 4.66 -1.63 12.93
C LEU A 139 4.52 -2.63 14.07
N ASN A 140 5.28 -2.41 15.13
CA ASN A 140 5.07 -3.11 16.40
C ASN A 140 3.76 -2.61 17.05
N LEU A 141 3.03 -3.50 17.70
CA LEU A 141 1.80 -3.13 18.42
C LEU A 141 2.16 -2.45 19.74
N VAL A 142 1.55 -1.30 19.97
CA VAL A 142 1.78 -0.50 21.18
C VAL A 142 0.75 -0.83 22.28
N ASP A 143 -0.51 -0.98 21.89
CA ASP A 143 -1.62 -1.24 22.81
C ASP A 143 -1.77 -2.73 23.14
N GLY A 144 -2.50 -3.03 24.23
CA GLY A 144 -2.88 -4.40 24.59
C GLY A 144 -3.70 -5.06 23.49
N LEU A 145 -3.46 -6.34 23.25
CA LEU A 145 -4.14 -7.12 22.22
C LEU A 145 -4.93 -8.27 22.85
N VAL A 146 -6.18 -8.43 22.43
CA VAL A 146 -7.02 -9.56 22.82
C VAL A 146 -7.58 -10.26 21.61
N LYS A 147 -7.64 -11.57 21.65
CA LYS A 147 -8.31 -12.40 20.67
C LYS A 147 -9.76 -12.61 21.10
N LYS A 148 -10.71 -12.26 20.24
CA LYS A 148 -12.12 -12.56 20.45
C LYS A 148 -12.37 -14.05 20.23
N THR A 149 -13.01 -14.72 21.18
CA THR A 149 -13.43 -16.11 21.12
C THR A 149 -14.94 -16.20 21.16
N THR A 150 -15.49 -17.41 21.02
CA THR A 150 -16.94 -17.65 21.13
C THR A 150 -17.48 -17.41 22.55
N THR A 151 -16.61 -17.55 23.56
CA THR A 151 -16.98 -17.46 24.99
C THR A 151 -16.46 -16.20 25.68
N GLY A 152 -15.73 -15.32 24.98
CA GLY A 152 -15.16 -14.11 25.59
C GLY A 152 -13.90 -13.60 24.87
N PHE A 153 -12.86 -13.32 25.63
CA PHE A 153 -11.62 -12.76 25.12
C PHE A 153 -10.42 -13.44 25.77
N ASP A 154 -9.43 -13.80 24.95
CA ASP A 154 -8.12 -14.28 25.39
C ASP A 154 -7.11 -13.13 25.28
N VAL A 155 -6.36 -12.87 26.34
CA VAL A 155 -5.22 -11.94 26.28
C VAL A 155 -4.09 -12.64 25.49
N VAL A 156 -3.50 -11.93 24.55
CA VAL A 156 -2.38 -12.43 23.76
C VAL A 156 -1.16 -11.55 23.95
N ASP A 157 0.02 -12.15 23.92
CA ASP A 157 1.27 -11.39 23.93
C ASP A 157 1.43 -10.65 22.61
N ARG A 158 1.30 -9.32 22.66
CA ARG A 158 1.42 -8.44 21.49
C ARG A 158 2.77 -8.54 20.77
N ASN A 159 3.82 -8.94 21.47
CA ASN A 159 5.17 -9.09 20.89
C ASN A 159 5.23 -10.18 19.81
N ASN A 160 4.26 -11.09 19.80
CA ASN A 160 4.13 -12.13 18.77
C ASN A 160 3.33 -11.67 17.53
N TYR A 161 2.93 -10.39 17.45
CA TYR A 161 2.08 -9.86 16.39
C TYR A 161 2.69 -8.61 15.78
N LEU A 162 2.59 -8.51 14.45
CA LEU A 162 3.04 -7.35 13.68
C LEU A 162 1.86 -6.76 12.91
N GLN A 163 1.75 -5.44 12.90
CA GLN A 163 0.80 -4.73 12.06
C GLN A 163 1.41 -4.46 10.69
N LEU A 164 1.02 -5.22 9.68
CA LEU A 164 1.49 -5.02 8.31
C LEU A 164 0.96 -3.72 7.70
N CYS A 165 1.85 -2.97 7.06
CA CYS A 165 1.56 -1.67 6.46
C CYS A 165 2.03 -1.61 5.01
N THR A 166 1.35 -0.79 4.20
CA THR A 166 1.88 -0.37 2.90
C THR A 166 2.75 0.89 3.07
N PRO A 167 3.75 1.12 2.20
CA PRO A 167 4.01 0.44 0.93
C PRO A 167 4.61 -0.96 1.10
N GLN A 168 4.29 -1.83 0.15
CA GLN A 168 4.87 -3.16 -0.01
C GLN A 168 5.36 -3.32 -1.44
N MET A 169 6.45 -4.05 -1.66
CA MET A 169 7.05 -4.29 -2.97
C MET A 169 7.24 -5.78 -3.22
N ILE A 170 6.93 -6.23 -4.42
CA ILE A 170 6.97 -7.63 -4.78
C ILE A 170 7.41 -7.81 -6.22
N ASP A 171 8.17 -8.89 -6.50
CA ASP A 171 8.45 -9.33 -7.85
C ASP A 171 7.15 -9.49 -8.65
N TYR A 172 7.11 -8.90 -9.84
CA TYR A 172 5.88 -8.83 -10.65
C TYR A 172 5.36 -10.20 -11.08
N HIS A 173 6.25 -11.07 -11.55
CA HIS A 173 5.85 -12.39 -12.07
C HIS A 173 5.39 -13.30 -10.95
N LEU A 174 6.14 -13.31 -9.84
CA LEU A 174 5.76 -14.01 -8.62
C LEU A 174 4.40 -13.55 -8.13
N PHE A 175 4.20 -12.21 -8.05
CA PHE A 175 2.94 -11.64 -7.56
C PHE A 175 1.76 -12.00 -8.45
N GLY A 176 1.89 -11.83 -9.77
CA GLY A 176 0.83 -12.17 -10.72
C GLY A 176 0.40 -13.63 -10.61
N PHE A 177 1.36 -14.55 -10.45
CA PHE A 177 1.10 -15.97 -10.25
C PHE A 177 0.42 -16.25 -8.91
N LEU A 178 1.02 -15.81 -7.79
CA LEU A 178 0.50 -16.08 -6.44
C LEU A 178 -0.85 -15.44 -6.21
N PHE A 179 -1.02 -14.19 -6.67
CA PHE A 179 -2.26 -13.45 -6.49
C PHE A 179 -3.43 -14.13 -7.20
N ARG A 180 -3.28 -14.48 -8.48
CA ARG A 180 -4.36 -15.10 -9.26
C ARG A 180 -4.69 -16.52 -8.80
N LYS A 181 -3.69 -17.28 -8.41
CA LYS A 181 -3.86 -18.69 -8.07
C LYS A 181 -4.28 -18.93 -6.62
N TYR A 182 -3.77 -18.15 -5.68
CA TYR A 182 -3.92 -18.44 -4.25
C TYR A 182 -4.62 -17.34 -3.45
N VAL A 183 -4.39 -16.07 -3.76
CA VAL A 183 -4.92 -14.95 -2.97
C VAL A 183 -6.34 -14.61 -3.40
N TYR A 184 -6.53 -14.31 -4.67
CA TYR A 184 -7.80 -13.83 -5.20
C TYR A 184 -8.96 -14.83 -5.07
N PRO A 185 -8.80 -16.11 -5.41
CA PRO A 185 -9.91 -17.08 -5.30
C PRO A 185 -10.36 -17.34 -3.85
N ASN A 186 -9.46 -17.18 -2.87
CA ASN A 186 -9.75 -17.52 -1.48
C ASN A 186 -10.42 -16.38 -0.68
N ASN A 187 -10.43 -15.15 -1.19
CA ASN A 187 -11.09 -13.94 -0.67
C ASN A 187 -11.04 -13.70 0.87
N ARG A 188 -10.36 -14.57 1.61
CA ARG A 188 -10.28 -14.60 3.08
C ARG A 188 -9.04 -13.89 3.63
N LEU A 189 -8.01 -13.78 2.82
CA LEU A 189 -6.76 -13.15 3.21
C LEU A 189 -6.81 -11.74 2.65
N SER A 190 -7.05 -10.77 3.47
CA SER A 190 -7.08 -9.33 3.15
C SER A 190 -5.78 -8.85 2.47
N CYS A 191 -5.36 -9.51 1.37
CA CYS A 191 -4.18 -9.30 0.54
C CYS A 191 -2.83 -9.72 1.15
N GLU A 192 -2.82 -10.42 2.25
CA GLU A 192 -1.57 -10.85 2.86
C GLU A 192 -1.06 -12.11 2.17
N ILE A 193 0.02 -11.97 1.43
CA ILE A 193 0.65 -13.10 0.73
C ILE A 193 1.69 -13.83 1.59
N LEU A 194 2.06 -13.28 2.75
CA LEU A 194 3.08 -13.86 3.64
C LEU A 194 2.86 -15.35 3.95
N PRO A 195 1.64 -15.82 4.30
CA PRO A 195 1.42 -17.25 4.55
C PRO A 195 1.72 -18.12 3.33
N ILE A 196 1.52 -17.55 2.12
CA ILE A 196 1.79 -18.24 0.85
C ILE A 196 3.29 -18.27 0.59
N LEU A 197 3.99 -17.16 0.83
CA LEU A 197 5.45 -17.10 0.70
C LEU A 197 6.13 -18.11 1.61
N ASN A 198 5.70 -18.22 2.87
CA ASN A 198 6.19 -19.22 3.82
C ASN A 198 5.96 -20.66 3.32
N LYS A 199 4.77 -20.95 2.80
CA LYS A 199 4.43 -22.27 2.25
C LYS A 199 5.35 -22.70 1.11
N PHE A 200 5.82 -21.76 0.31
CA PHE A 200 6.68 -22.03 -0.85
C PHE A 200 8.16 -21.70 -0.62
N ASN A 201 8.55 -21.42 0.63
CA ASN A 201 9.92 -21.03 1.01
C ASN A 201 10.47 -19.86 0.15
N ILE A 202 9.62 -18.89 -0.17
CA ILE A 202 10.00 -17.71 -0.93
C ILE A 202 10.61 -16.67 0.01
N SER A 203 11.76 -16.14 -0.36
CA SER A 203 12.47 -15.15 0.46
C SER A 203 11.73 -13.81 0.52
N TYR A 204 11.60 -13.26 1.73
CA TYR A 204 10.98 -11.95 1.95
C TYR A 204 11.70 -11.16 3.04
N ASN A 205 11.47 -9.87 3.07
CA ASN A 205 11.97 -8.95 4.08
C ASN A 205 10.82 -8.16 4.71
N LEU A 206 10.70 -8.20 6.04
CA LEU A 206 9.83 -7.33 6.81
C LEU A 206 10.67 -6.20 7.40
N ILE A 207 10.30 -4.95 7.08
CA ILE A 207 11.03 -3.75 7.45
C ILE A 207 10.26 -3.03 8.54
N GLU A 208 10.89 -2.82 9.68
CA GLU A 208 10.27 -2.05 10.75
C GLU A 208 10.08 -0.60 10.31
N GLY A 209 8.88 -0.08 10.49
CA GLY A 209 8.51 1.26 10.11
C GLY A 209 8.23 2.16 11.30
N ASN A 210 8.02 3.43 11.03
CA ASN A 210 7.67 4.44 12.04
C ASN A 210 6.18 4.73 12.00
N HIS A 211 5.52 4.76 13.18
CA HIS A 211 4.10 5.03 13.34
C HIS A 211 3.65 6.37 12.71
N THR A 212 4.50 7.38 12.73
CA THR A 212 4.19 8.69 12.12
C THR A 212 4.09 8.59 10.60
N TYR A 213 5.07 7.95 9.96
CA TYR A 213 5.14 7.88 8.50
C TYR A 213 4.19 6.83 7.90
N LEU A 214 3.91 5.75 8.64
CA LEU A 214 3.01 4.68 8.20
C LEU A 214 1.56 4.87 8.68
N ARG A 215 1.24 5.99 9.30
CA ARG A 215 -0.11 6.26 9.77
C ARG A 215 -1.13 6.23 8.63
N LYS A 216 -2.20 5.47 8.82
CA LYS A 216 -3.33 5.39 7.89
C LYS A 216 -4.43 6.34 8.35
N ILE A 217 -4.80 7.28 7.49
CA ILE A 217 -5.92 8.17 7.73
C ILE A 217 -7.21 7.37 7.53
N THR A 218 -8.01 7.27 8.58
CA THR A 218 -9.29 6.55 8.58
C THR A 218 -10.48 7.45 8.90
N ASN A 219 -10.27 8.49 9.71
CA ASN A 219 -11.24 9.49 10.13
C ASN A 219 -10.62 10.90 10.11
N LEU A 220 -11.41 11.94 10.43
CA LEU A 220 -10.94 13.33 10.47
C LEU A 220 -9.95 13.58 11.61
N ASP A 221 -10.12 12.91 12.77
CA ASP A 221 -9.25 13.11 13.92
C ASP A 221 -7.80 12.68 13.63
N ASP A 222 -7.63 11.70 12.73
CA ASP A 222 -6.30 11.30 12.26
C ASP A 222 -5.54 12.47 11.63
N ILE A 223 -6.25 13.40 10.97
CA ILE A 223 -5.66 14.59 10.33
C ILE A 223 -5.35 15.66 11.38
N LEU A 224 -6.33 16.00 12.20
CA LEU A 224 -6.19 17.05 13.23
C LEU A 224 -5.03 16.78 14.19
N SER A 225 -4.81 15.51 14.55
CA SER A 225 -3.71 15.13 15.42
C SER A 225 -2.32 15.33 14.79
N ILE A 226 -2.22 15.37 13.46
CA ILE A 226 -0.97 15.57 12.73
C ILE A 226 -0.71 17.06 12.51
N GLU A 227 -1.72 17.82 12.10
CA GLU A 227 -1.59 19.27 11.92
C GLU A 227 -1.15 19.94 13.23
N LYS A 228 -1.73 19.56 14.36
CA LYS A 228 -1.29 20.02 15.69
C LYS A 228 0.18 19.70 16.03
N LYS A 229 0.68 18.53 15.62
CA LYS A 229 2.10 18.18 15.83
C LYS A 229 3.05 19.02 15.01
N HIS A 230 2.70 19.37 13.77
CA HIS A 230 3.49 20.26 12.93
C HIS A 230 3.53 21.68 13.50
N GLU A 231 2.39 22.24 13.94
CA GLU A 231 2.33 23.56 14.57
C GLU A 231 3.18 23.65 15.85
N ILE A 232 3.25 22.58 16.66
CA ILE A 232 4.08 22.52 17.88
C ILE A 232 5.57 22.49 17.53
N GLN A 233 5.97 21.77 16.47
CA GLN A 233 7.37 21.72 16.05
C GLN A 233 7.85 23.06 15.47
N GLU A 234 7.00 23.78 14.72
CA GLU A 234 7.34 25.11 14.17
C GLU A 234 7.44 26.20 15.26
N ARG A 235 6.79 26.02 16.42
CA ARG A 235 6.88 26.97 17.55
C ARG A 235 8.10 26.76 18.45
N HIS A 236 8.87 25.70 18.24
CA HIS A 236 10.05 25.35 19.06
C HIS A 236 11.37 25.45 18.25
N ILE A 237 11.34 26.09 17.07
CA ILE A 237 12.46 26.55 16.28
C ILE A 237 12.51 28.08 16.33
#